data_9890fb3a8f106bc912597b54fe99b467
#
_entry.id   9890fb3a8f106bc912597b54fe99b467
#
_cell.length_a   1.000
_cell.length_b   1.000
_cell.length_c   1.000
_cell.angle_alpha   90.00
_cell.angle_beta   90.00
_cell.angle_gamma   90.00
#
_symmetry.space_group_name_H-M   'P 1'
#
loop_
_entity.id
_entity.type
_entity.pdbx_description
1 polymer ?
#
loop_
_entity_poly.entity_id
_entity_poly.type
_entity_poly.pdbx_seq_one_letter_code
_entity_poly.pdbx_strand_id
1 'polypeptide(L)'
;QPLNRIVQYIRQQEYLIQGIFEKKLYQIPLNEVLYFETVDKKTFMYTQHKIFECKKTLSAIEQDLIRSNVVRISKTALLNISCLVCVKPYPNHRLLAELNNEENLIVSRKYIPILRDKIRSGYYE
;
A
#
# COMPACT_ATOMS: atom_id res chain seq x y z
N GLN A 1 -12.31 3.97 17.53
CA GLN A 1 -13.52 4.79 17.68
C GLN A 1 -14.16 5.09 16.33
N PRO A 2 -15.50 5.11 16.26
CA PRO A 2 -16.18 5.31 14.98
C PRO A 2 -15.80 6.62 14.28
N LEU A 3 -15.67 7.70 15.03
CA LEU A 3 -15.32 9.01 14.46
C LEU A 3 -13.94 8.98 13.79
N ASN A 4 -12.97 8.36 14.43
CA ASN A 4 -11.62 8.26 13.87
C ASN A 4 -11.60 7.42 12.60
N ARG A 5 -12.38 6.37 12.55
CA ARG A 5 -12.50 5.55 11.35
C ARG A 5 -13.10 6.33 10.18
N ILE A 6 -14.10 7.16 10.46
CA ILE A 6 -14.70 8.00 9.43
C ILE A 6 -13.68 9.00 8.89
N VAL A 7 -12.92 9.64 9.78
CA VAL A 7 -11.90 10.60 9.38
C VAL A 7 -10.82 9.93 8.54
N GLN A 8 -10.35 8.75 8.93
CA GLN A 8 -9.34 8.02 8.19
C GLN A 8 -9.84 7.62 6.79
N TYR A 9 -11.08 7.16 6.70
CA TYR A 9 -11.70 6.80 5.43
C TYR A 9 -11.77 8.00 4.49
N ILE A 10 -12.21 9.16 5.00
CA ILE A 10 -12.29 10.39 4.22
C ILE A 10 -10.90 10.80 3.73
N ARG A 11 -9.88 10.78 4.61
CA ARG A 11 -8.52 11.12 4.24
C ARG A 11 -7.99 10.23 3.14
N GLN A 12 -8.26 8.93 3.21
CA GLN A 12 -7.80 8.00 2.20
C GLN A 12 -8.48 8.24 0.87
N GLN A 13 -9.76 8.63 0.88
CA GLN A 13 -10.48 8.98 -0.33
C GLN A 13 -9.99 10.29 -0.95
N GLU A 14 -9.42 11.19 -0.15
CA GLU A 14 -8.87 12.45 -0.68
C GLU A 14 -7.63 12.24 -1.53
N TYR A 15 -6.94 11.11 -1.38
CA TYR A 15 -5.78 10.80 -2.20
C TYR A 15 -6.25 10.19 -3.50
N LEU A 16 -5.92 10.87 -4.61
CA LEU A 16 -6.14 10.35 -5.96
C LEU A 16 -4.78 10.11 -6.58
N ILE A 17 -4.56 8.90 -7.04
CA ILE A 17 -3.28 8.51 -7.64
C ILE A 17 -3.48 8.32 -9.13
N GLN A 18 -2.65 8.98 -9.94
CA GLN A 18 -2.71 8.83 -11.38
C GLN A 18 -2.12 7.51 -11.81
N GLY A 19 -2.86 6.78 -12.64
CA GLY A 19 -2.43 5.52 -13.20
C GLY A 19 -2.80 5.43 -14.66
N ILE A 20 -1.98 4.73 -15.44
CA ILE A 20 -2.19 4.56 -16.87
C ILE A 20 -2.59 3.11 -17.15
N PHE A 21 -3.68 2.93 -17.87
CA PHE A 21 -4.15 1.63 -18.30
C PHE A 21 -4.65 1.77 -19.75
N GLU A 22 -4.11 0.93 -20.64
CA GLU A 22 -4.47 0.94 -22.05
C GLU A 22 -4.41 2.34 -22.66
N LYS A 23 -3.32 3.05 -22.39
CA LYS A 23 -3.03 4.40 -22.91
C LYS A 23 -3.96 5.49 -22.38
N LYS A 24 -4.78 5.19 -21.38
CA LYS A 24 -5.68 6.17 -20.75
C LYS A 24 -5.18 6.50 -19.35
N LEU A 25 -5.35 7.76 -18.97
CA LEU A 25 -4.98 8.24 -17.64
C LEU A 25 -6.19 8.18 -16.72
N TYR A 26 -6.02 7.54 -15.58
CA TYR A 26 -7.07 7.38 -14.57
C TYR A 26 -6.66 8.05 -13.28
N GLN A 27 -7.63 8.56 -12.54
CA GLN A 27 -7.46 9.03 -11.17
C GLN A 27 -8.06 7.97 -10.25
N ILE A 28 -7.21 7.28 -9.50
CA ILE A 28 -7.62 6.15 -8.68
C ILE A 28 -7.62 6.55 -7.21
N PRO A 29 -8.75 6.46 -6.51
CA PRO A 29 -8.78 6.70 -5.07
C PRO A 29 -7.91 5.70 -4.33
N LEU A 30 -7.19 6.16 -3.31
CA LEU A 30 -6.27 5.30 -2.57
C LEU A 30 -6.97 4.11 -1.93
N ASN A 31 -8.24 4.24 -1.54
CA ASN A 31 -8.98 3.14 -0.93
C ASN A 31 -9.24 1.97 -1.88
N GLU A 32 -8.98 2.15 -3.18
CA GLU A 32 -9.06 1.06 -4.16
C GLU A 32 -7.71 0.41 -4.43
N VAL A 33 -6.64 0.95 -3.86
CA VAL A 33 -5.28 0.46 -4.14
C VAL A 33 -4.86 -0.54 -3.08
N LEU A 34 -4.34 -1.69 -3.53
CA LEU A 34 -3.81 -2.73 -2.66
C LEU A 34 -2.34 -2.45 -2.34
N TYR A 35 -1.53 -2.28 -3.36
CA TYR A 35 -0.11 -2.04 -3.20
C TYR A 35 0.50 -1.45 -4.47
N PHE A 36 1.73 -0.96 -4.33
CA PHE A 36 2.55 -0.48 -5.44
C PHE A 36 3.81 -1.32 -5.51
N GLU A 37 4.31 -1.56 -6.71
CA GLU A 37 5.52 -2.34 -6.88
C GLU A 37 6.33 -1.82 -8.06
N THR A 38 7.66 -1.78 -7.89
CA THR A 38 8.57 -1.47 -8.98
C THR A 38 9.04 -2.78 -9.61
N VAL A 39 8.85 -2.90 -10.93
CA VAL A 39 9.30 -4.04 -11.71
C VAL A 39 9.99 -3.49 -12.96
N ASP A 40 11.23 -3.90 -13.21
CA ASP A 40 12.00 -3.44 -14.36
C ASP A 40 12.04 -1.91 -14.48
N LYS A 41 12.27 -1.24 -13.35
CA LYS A 41 12.39 0.23 -13.25
C LYS A 41 11.09 0.98 -13.51
N LYS A 42 9.96 0.27 -13.64
CA LYS A 42 8.65 0.88 -13.77
C LYS A 42 7.86 0.66 -12.50
N THR A 43 7.00 1.61 -12.18
CA THR A 43 6.14 1.55 -11.00
C THR A 43 4.74 1.18 -11.40
N PHE A 44 4.17 0.20 -10.70
CA PHE A 44 2.81 -0.28 -10.95
C PHE A 44 1.96 -0.15 -9.71
N MET A 45 0.70 0.17 -9.93
CA MET A 45 -0.32 0.30 -8.89
C MET A 45 -1.33 -0.82 -9.06
N TYR A 46 -1.46 -1.65 -8.03
CA TYR A 46 -2.32 -2.84 -8.08
C TYR A 46 -3.63 -2.55 -7.35
N THR A 47 -4.74 -2.73 -8.05
CA THR A 47 -6.08 -2.66 -7.47
C THR A 47 -6.72 -4.05 -7.50
N GLN A 48 -7.97 -4.18 -7.04
CA GLN A 48 -8.66 -5.48 -7.04
C GLN A 48 -8.71 -6.11 -8.43
N HIS A 49 -8.89 -5.31 -9.46
CA HIS A 49 -9.20 -5.83 -10.79
C HIS A 49 -8.23 -5.40 -11.87
N LYS A 50 -7.41 -4.39 -11.64
CA LYS A 50 -6.54 -3.83 -12.68
C LYS A 50 -5.19 -3.45 -12.13
N ILE A 51 -4.20 -3.43 -13.02
CA ILE A 51 -2.86 -2.96 -12.73
C ILE A 51 -2.62 -1.74 -13.59
N PHE A 52 -2.27 -0.61 -12.94
CA PHE A 52 -2.00 0.64 -13.63
C PHE A 52 -0.50 0.92 -13.56
N GLU A 53 0.03 1.54 -14.60
CA GLU A 53 1.41 2.03 -14.56
C GLU A 53 1.41 3.44 -14.01
N CYS A 54 2.35 3.74 -13.11
CA CYS A 54 2.53 5.09 -12.55
C CYS A 54 3.79 5.69 -13.13
N LYS A 55 3.73 6.98 -13.49
CA LYS A 55 4.92 7.68 -13.97
C LYS A 55 5.87 8.07 -12.85
N LYS A 56 5.36 8.21 -11.64
CA LYS A 56 6.18 8.57 -10.48
C LYS A 56 6.97 7.36 -9.99
N THR A 57 8.14 7.63 -9.40
CA THR A 57 8.92 6.59 -8.75
C THR A 57 8.22 6.12 -7.48
N LEU A 58 8.60 4.93 -7.01
CA LEU A 58 8.05 4.40 -5.77
C LEU A 58 8.35 5.34 -4.60
N SER A 59 9.55 5.91 -4.55
CA SER A 59 9.92 6.85 -3.48
C SER A 59 9.09 8.12 -3.52
N ALA A 60 8.79 8.64 -4.71
CA ALA A 60 7.93 9.82 -4.84
C ALA A 60 6.52 9.54 -4.35
N ILE A 61 5.98 8.36 -4.71
CA ILE A 61 4.65 7.95 -4.25
C ILE A 61 4.65 7.78 -2.72
N GLU A 62 5.69 7.18 -2.18
CA GLU A 62 5.84 7.02 -0.73
C GLU A 62 5.79 8.36 -0.01
N GLN A 63 6.49 9.35 -0.55
CA GLN A 63 6.50 10.70 0.01
C GLN A 63 5.11 11.35 -0.06
N ASP A 64 4.45 11.24 -1.21
CA ASP A 64 3.12 11.79 -1.41
C ASP A 64 2.10 11.19 -0.42
N LEU A 65 2.29 9.93 -0.06
CA LEU A 65 1.34 9.18 0.77
C LEU A 65 1.81 8.97 2.20
N ILE A 66 2.78 9.77 2.65
CA ILE A 66 3.43 9.55 3.97
C ILE A 66 2.44 9.64 5.14
N ARG A 67 1.36 10.40 5.00
CA ARG A 67 0.34 10.54 6.04
C ARG A 67 -0.84 9.59 5.86
N SER A 68 -0.76 8.71 4.89
CA SER A 68 -1.82 7.72 4.64
C SER A 68 -1.49 6.41 5.33
N ASN A 69 -2.28 5.38 5.04
CA ASN A 69 -2.04 4.02 5.51
C ASN A 69 -1.11 3.22 4.61
N VAL A 70 -0.38 3.90 3.72
CA VAL A 70 0.58 3.24 2.85
C VAL A 70 1.95 3.22 3.51
N VAL A 71 2.61 2.08 3.47
CA VAL A 71 3.91 1.89 4.11
C VAL A 71 4.84 1.07 3.23
N ARG A 72 6.12 1.40 3.26
CA ARG A 72 7.13 0.63 2.54
C ARG A 72 7.32 -0.73 3.22
N ILE A 73 7.31 -1.81 2.45
CA ILE A 73 7.51 -3.16 2.96
C ILE A 73 8.74 -3.85 2.38
N SER A 74 9.32 -3.28 1.33
CA SER A 74 10.57 -3.77 0.74
C SER A 74 11.17 -2.65 -0.10
N LYS A 75 12.33 -2.90 -0.69
CA LYS A 75 12.93 -1.92 -1.59
C LYS A 75 12.04 -1.62 -2.80
N THR A 76 11.17 -2.56 -3.15
CA THR A 76 10.40 -2.49 -4.39
C THR A 76 8.90 -2.41 -4.19
N ALA A 77 8.40 -2.32 -2.96
CA ALA A 77 6.96 -2.36 -2.74
C ALA A 77 6.48 -1.45 -1.61
N LEU A 78 5.29 -0.87 -1.83
CA LEU A 78 4.52 -0.14 -0.82
C LEU A 78 3.20 -0.87 -0.63
N LEU A 79 2.78 -1.06 0.61
CA LEU A 79 1.53 -1.75 0.95
C LEU A 79 0.52 -0.76 1.53
N ASN A 80 -0.72 -0.84 1.06
CA ASN A 80 -1.83 -0.15 1.72
C ASN A 80 -2.35 -1.05 2.83
N ILE A 81 -2.09 -0.66 4.08
CA ILE A 81 -2.44 -1.47 5.25
C ILE A 81 -3.94 -1.71 5.34
N SER A 82 -4.76 -0.83 4.78
CA SER A 82 -6.22 -0.99 4.80
C SER A 82 -6.69 -2.29 4.17
N CYS A 83 -5.90 -2.90 3.28
CA CYS A 83 -6.26 -4.17 2.66
C CYS A 83 -5.55 -5.38 3.26
N LEU A 84 -4.81 -5.17 4.35
CA LEU A 84 -4.07 -6.25 5.02
C LEU A 84 -5.02 -7.09 5.87
N VAL A 85 -4.99 -8.41 5.67
CA VAL A 85 -5.78 -9.34 6.46
C VAL A 85 -4.97 -9.83 7.67
N CYS A 86 -3.75 -10.28 7.42
CA CYS A 86 -2.88 -10.75 8.50
C CYS A 86 -1.43 -10.78 8.03
N VAL A 87 -0.52 -10.93 9.00
CA VAL A 87 0.89 -11.19 8.73
C VAL A 87 1.28 -12.48 9.42
N LYS A 88 2.17 -13.25 8.79
CA LYS A 88 2.67 -14.51 9.35
C LYS A 88 4.18 -14.59 9.20
N PRO A 89 4.84 -15.37 10.06
CA PRO A 89 6.28 -15.58 9.90
C PRO A 89 6.63 -16.16 8.54
N TYR A 90 7.75 -15.74 8.01
CA TYR A 90 8.29 -16.22 6.74
C TYR A 90 9.78 -16.47 6.92
N PRO A 91 10.38 -17.41 6.16
CA PRO A 91 11.79 -17.75 6.36
C PRO A 91 12.72 -16.54 6.35
N ASN A 92 13.84 -16.68 7.08
CA ASN A 92 14.89 -15.66 7.20
C ASN A 92 14.40 -14.38 7.90
N HIS A 93 13.55 -14.56 8.92
CA HIS A 93 13.05 -13.44 9.75
C HIS A 93 12.27 -12.39 8.98
N ARG A 94 11.64 -12.81 7.88
CA ARG A 94 10.73 -11.95 7.11
C ARG A 94 9.29 -12.20 7.57
N LEU A 95 8.37 -11.42 7.04
CA LEU A 95 6.94 -11.68 7.23
C LEU A 95 6.26 -11.85 5.88
N LEU A 96 5.19 -12.61 5.89
CA LEU A 96 4.30 -12.73 4.74
C LEU A 96 3.03 -11.97 5.07
N ALA A 97 2.70 -10.98 4.24
CA ALA A 97 1.49 -10.18 4.39
C ALA A 97 0.42 -10.72 3.46
N GLU A 98 -0.71 -11.14 4.03
CA GLU A 98 -1.84 -11.63 3.26
C GLU A 98 -2.83 -10.50 3.06
N LEU A 99 -3.24 -10.27 1.81
CA LEU A 99 -4.15 -9.19 1.43
C LEU A 99 -5.57 -9.73 1.25
N ASN A 100 -6.54 -8.82 1.22
CA ASN A 100 -7.95 -9.20 1.11
C ASN A 100 -8.34 -9.73 -0.27
N ASN A 101 -7.46 -9.66 -1.26
CA ASN A 101 -7.64 -10.30 -2.56
C ASN A 101 -6.92 -11.64 -2.66
N GLU A 102 -6.48 -12.20 -1.53
CA GLU A 102 -5.78 -13.48 -1.42
C GLU A 102 -4.33 -13.46 -1.92
N GLU A 103 -3.82 -12.31 -2.35
CA GLU A 103 -2.40 -12.19 -2.68
C GLU A 103 -1.56 -12.12 -1.42
N ASN A 104 -0.29 -12.54 -1.55
CA ASN A 104 0.68 -12.49 -0.46
C ASN A 104 1.88 -11.66 -0.89
N LEU A 105 2.35 -10.80 0.00
CA LEU A 105 3.54 -10.00 -0.23
C LEU A 105 4.56 -10.28 0.86
N ILE A 106 5.83 -10.29 0.48
CA ILE A 106 6.91 -10.49 1.46
C ILE A 106 7.32 -9.15 2.03
N VAL A 107 7.36 -9.06 3.36
CA VAL A 107 7.85 -7.90 4.08
C VAL A 107 9.29 -8.17 4.49
N SER A 108 10.23 -7.36 4.00
CA SER A 108 11.64 -7.49 4.31
C SER A 108 11.92 -7.13 5.76
N ARG A 109 12.91 -7.78 6.36
CA ARG A 109 13.27 -7.56 7.78
C ARG A 109 13.39 -6.09 8.17
N LYS A 110 14.05 -5.32 7.33
CA LYS A 110 14.29 -3.90 7.58
C LYS A 110 13.01 -3.11 7.81
N TYR A 111 11.93 -3.51 7.16
CA TYR A 111 10.67 -2.75 7.17
C TYR A 111 9.64 -3.29 8.15
N ILE A 112 9.93 -4.38 8.84
CA ILE A 112 9.00 -4.98 9.81
C ILE A 112 8.66 -4.02 10.96
N PRO A 113 9.62 -3.33 11.59
CA PRO A 113 9.28 -2.39 12.66
C PRO A 113 8.35 -1.28 12.20
N ILE A 114 8.59 -0.75 11.00
CA ILE A 114 7.77 0.32 10.42
C ILE A 114 6.34 -0.17 10.18
N LEU A 115 6.21 -1.38 9.64
CA LEU A 115 4.90 -1.99 9.40
C LEU A 115 4.14 -2.19 10.72
N ARG A 116 4.81 -2.74 11.73
CA ARG A 116 4.20 -2.96 13.05
C ARG A 116 3.73 -1.66 13.70
N ASP A 117 4.54 -0.62 13.62
CA ASP A 117 4.16 0.68 14.16
C ASP A 117 2.94 1.25 13.45
N LYS A 118 2.89 1.11 12.14
CA LYS A 118 1.76 1.61 11.36
C LYS A 118 0.48 0.85 11.68
N ILE A 119 0.55 -0.47 11.78
CA ILE A 119 -0.59 -1.30 12.16
C ILE A 119 -1.10 -0.91 13.55
N ARG A 120 -0.19 -0.75 14.49
CA ARG A 120 -0.52 -0.41 15.87
C ARG A 120 -1.21 0.94 15.95
N SER A 121 -0.68 1.93 15.25
CA SER A 121 -1.29 3.28 15.21
C SER A 121 -2.70 3.24 14.64
N GLY A 122 -2.91 2.45 13.58
CA GLY A 122 -4.21 2.35 12.95
C GLY A 122 -5.29 1.76 13.82
N TYR A 123 -4.91 0.92 14.79
CA TYR A 123 -5.89 0.27 15.66
C TYR A 123 -6.30 1.11 16.86
N TYR A 124 -5.49 2.10 17.24
CA TYR A 124 -5.74 2.87 18.45
C TYR A 124 -6.25 4.28 18.20
N GLU A 125 -6.51 4.60 16.96
CA GLU A 125 -7.04 5.92 16.61
C GLU A 125 -8.54 5.93 16.39
#